data_ac9be355093fd4e4a172d121567fc623
#
_entry.id   ac9be355093fd4e4a172d121567fc623
#
_cell.length_a   1.000
_cell.length_b   1.000
_cell.length_c   1.000
_cell.angle_alpha   90.00
_cell.angle_beta   90.00
_cell.angle_gamma   90.00
#
_symmetry.space_group_name_H-M   'P 1'
#
loop_
_entity.id
_entity.type
_entity.pdbx_description
1 polymer ?
#
loop_
_entity_poly.entity_id
_entity_poly.type
_entity_poly.pdbx_seq_one_letter_code
_entity_poly.pdbx_strand_id
1 'polypeptide(L)'
;MKKRLERIHSPQLERGISLWTYGHFGPPLLVFPTAAGMAHEWEAQGMLDVLAPWIERGKLKLYCTESNVAEAWTKRESDPAWRIRRHVAYERWVVETLVPHIRHDCQSPEIPIGAAGASLGAFYAANMALKHPELFRWAICLSGRYAMTHFTDGFTDSEVYFNNPLAYLPNLGGDGLERVRRNTHLVLVCGQGAYEEGCIEETQALADVCRAKGISHDRDIWGHDVAHQWGWWKRQAQFHLTRRLGAT
;
A
#
# COMPACT_ATOMS: atom_id res chain seq x y z
N MET A 1 -21.67 -5.15 9.74
CA MET A 1 -20.56 -4.16 9.56
C MET A 1 -21.09 -2.87 8.93
N LYS A 2 -20.79 -1.69 9.50
CA LYS A 2 -21.13 -0.38 8.91
C LYS A 2 -20.27 -0.14 7.68
N LYS A 3 -20.86 0.33 6.57
CA LYS A 3 -20.09 0.73 5.37
C LYS A 3 -20.62 2.04 4.78
N ARG A 4 -19.72 2.80 4.14
CA ARG A 4 -20.01 4.10 3.53
C ARG A 4 -19.18 4.28 2.27
N LEU A 5 -19.81 4.72 1.19
CA LEU A 5 -19.15 5.19 -0.03
C LEU A 5 -19.13 6.70 -0.04
N GLU A 6 -17.95 7.25 -0.32
CA GLU A 6 -17.75 8.68 -0.54
C GLU A 6 -17.02 8.90 -1.87
N ARG A 7 -17.22 10.06 -2.45
CA ARG A 7 -16.46 10.50 -3.62
C ARG A 7 -15.73 11.79 -3.26
N ILE A 8 -14.44 11.67 -3.00
CA ILE A 8 -13.60 12.78 -2.53
C ILE A 8 -12.94 13.43 -3.74
N HIS A 9 -13.14 14.72 -3.89
CA HIS A 9 -12.55 15.47 -5.01
C HIS A 9 -11.03 15.54 -4.88
N SER A 10 -10.34 15.31 -6.00
CA SER A 10 -8.90 15.51 -6.13
C SER A 10 -8.63 16.69 -7.05
N PRO A 11 -8.16 17.82 -6.51
CA PRO A 11 -7.73 18.94 -7.37
C PRO A 11 -6.56 18.56 -8.29
N GLN A 12 -5.65 17.68 -7.81
CA GLN A 12 -4.47 17.24 -8.54
C GLN A 12 -4.80 16.33 -9.72
N LEU A 13 -5.89 15.56 -9.63
CA LEU A 13 -6.35 14.65 -10.68
C LEU A 13 -7.59 15.16 -11.43
N GLU A 14 -8.15 16.30 -10.98
CA GLU A 14 -9.32 16.98 -11.56
C GLU A 14 -10.56 16.08 -11.64
N ARG A 15 -10.69 15.15 -10.67
CA ARG A 15 -11.84 14.23 -10.58
C ARG A 15 -12.14 13.80 -9.15
N GLY A 16 -13.32 13.26 -8.95
CA GLY A 16 -13.66 12.57 -7.71
C GLY A 16 -13.03 11.17 -7.68
N ILE A 17 -12.51 10.78 -6.52
CA ILE A 17 -11.93 9.48 -6.25
C ILE A 17 -12.83 8.77 -5.23
N SER A 18 -13.17 7.52 -5.53
CA SER A 18 -14.04 6.71 -4.68
C SER A 18 -13.30 6.22 -3.44
N LEU A 19 -13.94 6.33 -2.29
CA LEU A 19 -13.48 5.80 -1.01
C LEU A 19 -14.59 4.99 -0.35
N TRP A 20 -14.36 3.71 -0.14
CA TRP A 20 -15.18 2.89 0.74
C TRP A 20 -14.62 2.85 2.14
N THR A 21 -15.45 3.14 3.13
CA THR A 21 -15.11 3.00 4.55
C THR A 21 -15.89 1.84 5.14
N TYR A 22 -15.20 0.95 5.87
CA TYR A 22 -15.80 -0.20 6.55
C TYR A 22 -15.42 -0.18 8.02
N GLY A 23 -16.43 -0.33 8.87
CA GLY A 23 -16.28 -0.24 10.32
C GLY A 23 -16.79 1.07 10.90
N HIS A 24 -16.81 1.14 12.22
CA HIS A 24 -17.30 2.29 12.97
C HIS A 24 -16.24 2.93 13.87
N PHE A 25 -15.24 2.15 14.26
CA PHE A 25 -14.16 2.54 15.17
C PHE A 25 -12.91 1.68 14.92
N GLY A 26 -11.77 2.10 15.47
CA GLY A 26 -10.50 1.37 15.44
C GLY A 26 -9.37 2.10 14.69
N PRO A 27 -8.15 1.59 14.79
CA PRO A 27 -7.01 2.11 14.03
C PRO A 27 -7.32 2.10 12.53
N PRO A 28 -7.06 3.21 11.82
CA PRO A 28 -7.30 3.28 10.39
C PRO A 28 -6.28 2.48 9.60
N LEU A 29 -6.77 1.73 8.61
CA LEU A 29 -5.98 1.04 7.60
C LEU A 29 -6.40 1.53 6.22
N LEU A 30 -5.51 2.27 5.55
CA LEU A 30 -5.68 2.68 4.16
C LEU A 30 -5.28 1.52 3.24
N VAL A 31 -6.22 1.10 2.41
CA VAL A 31 -6.07 -0.03 1.50
C VAL A 31 -5.95 0.48 0.07
N PHE A 32 -4.87 0.09 -0.60
CA PHE A 32 -4.66 0.32 -2.02
C PHE A 32 -5.04 -0.93 -2.81
N PRO A 33 -5.84 -0.80 -3.88
CA PRO A 33 -6.24 -1.92 -4.72
C PRO A 33 -5.07 -2.45 -5.55
N THR A 34 -5.25 -3.62 -6.15
CA THR A 34 -4.33 -4.17 -7.16
C THR A 34 -4.33 -3.32 -8.44
N ALA A 35 -3.79 -3.85 -9.53
CA ALA A 35 -3.84 -3.22 -10.86
C ALA A 35 -5.28 -3.02 -11.39
N ALA A 36 -6.29 -3.60 -10.78
CA ALA A 36 -7.70 -3.34 -11.11
C ALA A 36 -8.17 -1.93 -10.72
N GLY A 37 -7.53 -1.31 -9.73
CA GLY A 37 -7.71 0.09 -9.35
C GLY A 37 -8.99 0.43 -8.59
N MET A 38 -9.87 -0.54 -8.33
CA MET A 38 -11.23 -0.30 -7.81
C MET A 38 -11.25 -0.24 -6.27
N ALA A 39 -11.91 0.78 -5.72
CA ALA A 39 -12.05 0.97 -4.28
C ALA A 39 -12.79 -0.17 -3.55
N HIS A 40 -13.69 -0.89 -4.23
CA HIS A 40 -14.46 -2.00 -3.66
C HIS A 40 -13.80 -3.38 -3.86
N GLU A 41 -12.58 -3.42 -4.38
CA GLU A 41 -11.93 -4.69 -4.77
C GLU A 41 -11.79 -5.65 -3.59
N TRP A 42 -11.35 -5.18 -2.42
CA TRP A 42 -11.23 -6.03 -1.23
C TRP A 42 -12.58 -6.63 -0.77
N GLU A 43 -13.67 -5.87 -0.89
CA GLU A 43 -15.03 -6.39 -0.64
C GLU A 43 -15.40 -7.44 -1.70
N ALA A 44 -15.26 -7.11 -2.97
CA ALA A 44 -15.61 -7.99 -4.08
C ALA A 44 -14.85 -9.33 -4.06
N GLN A 45 -13.63 -9.34 -3.54
CA GLN A 45 -12.78 -10.53 -3.41
C GLN A 45 -12.94 -11.28 -2.07
N GLY A 46 -13.88 -10.84 -1.21
CA GLY A 46 -14.16 -11.49 0.06
C GLY A 46 -13.07 -11.29 1.13
N MET A 47 -12.21 -10.27 1.00
CA MET A 47 -11.23 -9.93 2.04
C MET A 47 -11.95 -9.42 3.30
N LEU A 48 -13.07 -8.73 3.15
CA LEU A 48 -13.82 -8.20 4.29
C LEU A 48 -14.41 -9.31 5.16
N ASP A 49 -14.76 -10.46 4.60
CA ASP A 49 -15.28 -11.59 5.38
C ASP A 49 -14.21 -12.10 6.38
N VAL A 50 -12.96 -12.10 5.93
CA VAL A 50 -11.81 -12.49 6.76
C VAL A 50 -11.49 -11.44 7.83
N LEU A 51 -11.71 -10.17 7.53
CA LEU A 51 -11.38 -9.05 8.43
C LEU A 51 -12.55 -8.63 9.32
N ALA A 52 -13.77 -9.12 9.06
CA ALA A 52 -14.97 -8.78 9.80
C ALA A 52 -14.81 -8.86 11.34
N PRO A 53 -14.16 -9.89 11.92
CA PRO A 53 -14.02 -9.98 13.36
C PRO A 53 -13.31 -8.80 14.02
N TRP A 54 -12.28 -8.21 13.37
CA TRP A 54 -11.61 -7.01 13.87
C TRP A 54 -12.40 -5.74 13.63
N ILE A 55 -13.05 -5.65 12.47
CA ILE A 55 -13.83 -4.48 12.08
C ILE A 55 -15.06 -4.32 12.98
N GLU A 56 -15.79 -5.40 13.21
CA GLU A 56 -17.01 -5.38 14.03
C GLU A 56 -16.76 -5.10 15.51
N ARG A 57 -15.60 -5.55 16.02
CA ARG A 57 -15.15 -5.24 17.38
C ARG A 57 -14.50 -3.87 17.53
N GLY A 58 -14.43 -3.08 16.48
CA GLY A 58 -13.78 -1.77 16.50
C GLY A 58 -12.27 -1.82 16.72
N LYS A 59 -11.62 -2.92 16.34
CA LYS A 59 -10.16 -3.09 16.39
C LYS A 59 -9.49 -2.73 15.06
N LEU A 60 -10.29 -2.41 14.04
CA LEU A 60 -9.82 -2.03 12.70
C LEU A 60 -10.91 -1.23 11.99
N LYS A 61 -10.53 -0.14 11.34
CA LYS A 61 -11.39 0.63 10.44
C LYS A 61 -10.71 0.74 9.09
N LEU A 62 -11.34 0.19 8.04
CA LEU A 62 -10.76 0.18 6.70
C LEU A 62 -11.21 1.38 5.88
N TYR A 63 -10.27 1.90 5.11
CA TYR A 63 -10.47 2.93 4.11
C TYR A 63 -9.92 2.41 2.78
N CYS A 64 -10.78 1.90 1.91
CA CYS A 64 -10.41 1.33 0.63
C CYS A 64 -10.58 2.38 -0.46
N THR A 65 -9.48 2.91 -0.96
CA THR A 65 -9.48 3.95 -1.99
C THR A 65 -9.38 3.35 -3.39
N GLU A 66 -10.01 4.03 -4.36
CA GLU A 66 -9.66 3.86 -5.76
C GLU A 66 -8.22 4.31 -5.98
N SER A 67 -7.49 3.67 -6.90
CA SER A 67 -6.16 4.12 -7.31
C SER A 67 -6.17 4.66 -8.73
N ASN A 68 -5.11 5.37 -9.09
CA ASN A 68 -4.93 5.88 -10.45
C ASN A 68 -4.03 4.97 -11.30
N VAL A 69 -3.94 3.71 -10.97
CA VAL A 69 -3.06 2.74 -11.64
C VAL A 69 -3.28 2.70 -13.16
N ALA A 70 -4.54 2.82 -13.60
CA ALA A 70 -4.92 2.85 -15.02
C ALA A 70 -4.47 4.14 -15.75
N GLU A 71 -4.15 5.20 -15.04
CA GLU A 71 -3.58 6.42 -15.61
C GLU A 71 -2.05 6.42 -15.55
N ALA A 72 -1.49 5.76 -14.54
CA ALA A 72 -0.07 5.77 -14.24
C ALA A 72 0.66 4.52 -14.78
N TRP A 73 0.59 3.43 -14.04
CA TRP A 73 1.50 2.30 -14.23
C TRP A 73 1.10 1.35 -15.36
N THR A 74 -0.19 1.21 -15.65
CA THR A 74 -0.69 0.25 -16.66
C THR A 74 -1.03 0.87 -18.00
N LYS A 75 -1.04 2.20 -18.12
CA LYS A 75 -1.32 2.93 -19.37
C LYS A 75 -0.08 3.02 -20.29
N ARG A 76 0.42 1.88 -20.73
CA ARG A 76 1.69 1.79 -21.46
C ARG A 76 1.74 2.54 -22.80
N GLU A 77 0.60 2.80 -23.41
CA GLU A 77 0.46 3.60 -24.63
C GLU A 77 0.69 5.10 -24.46
N SER A 78 0.72 5.57 -23.21
CA SER A 78 0.95 6.99 -22.90
C SER A 78 2.42 7.27 -22.57
N ASP A 79 2.85 8.51 -22.80
CA ASP A 79 4.17 8.99 -22.43
C ASP A 79 4.52 8.68 -20.97
N PRO A 80 5.62 7.97 -20.67
CA PRO A 80 6.00 7.59 -19.32
C PRO A 80 6.22 8.79 -18.40
N ALA A 81 6.71 9.94 -18.89
CA ALA A 81 6.84 11.16 -18.09
C ALA A 81 5.47 11.73 -17.70
N TRP A 82 4.45 11.59 -18.53
CA TRP A 82 3.08 11.95 -18.15
C TRP A 82 2.53 10.99 -17.11
N ARG A 83 2.74 9.69 -17.28
CA ARG A 83 2.26 8.65 -16.36
C ARG A 83 2.81 8.82 -14.96
N ILE A 84 4.10 9.10 -14.80
CA ILE A 84 4.70 9.32 -13.48
C ILE A 84 4.17 10.59 -12.83
N ARG A 85 3.95 11.68 -13.58
CA ARG A 85 3.29 12.88 -13.05
C ARG A 85 1.87 12.59 -12.53
N ARG A 86 1.11 11.69 -13.18
CA ARG A 86 -0.20 11.25 -12.69
C ARG A 86 -0.08 10.47 -11.38
N HIS A 87 0.96 9.63 -11.23
CA HIS A 87 1.23 8.95 -9.97
C HIS A 87 1.56 9.94 -8.85
N VAL A 88 2.44 10.89 -9.09
CA VAL A 88 2.80 11.94 -8.13
C VAL A 88 1.59 12.78 -7.72
N ALA A 89 0.73 13.12 -8.68
CA ALA A 89 -0.54 13.82 -8.39
C ALA A 89 -1.46 13.01 -7.46
N TYR A 90 -1.53 11.70 -7.66
CA TYR A 90 -2.28 10.81 -6.76
C TYR A 90 -1.66 10.73 -5.36
N GLU A 91 -0.34 10.57 -5.27
CA GLU A 91 0.38 10.59 -3.99
C GLU A 91 0.09 11.88 -3.21
N ARG A 92 0.19 13.05 -3.87
CA ARG A 92 -0.15 14.33 -3.27
C ARG A 92 -1.59 14.38 -2.77
N TRP A 93 -2.55 13.89 -3.55
CA TRP A 93 -3.94 13.81 -3.10
C TRP A 93 -4.09 12.91 -1.86
N VAL A 94 -3.44 11.76 -1.83
CA VAL A 94 -3.48 10.88 -0.64
C VAL A 94 -2.97 11.62 0.59
N VAL A 95 -1.83 12.31 0.48
CA VAL A 95 -1.18 12.99 1.61
C VAL A 95 -1.95 14.27 2.02
N GLU A 96 -2.34 15.10 1.06
CA GLU A 96 -2.87 16.44 1.31
C GLU A 96 -4.40 16.46 1.51
N THR A 97 -5.11 15.41 1.04
CA THR A 97 -6.58 15.37 1.10
C THR A 97 -7.09 14.12 1.84
N LEU A 98 -6.68 12.93 1.41
CA LEU A 98 -7.24 11.68 1.96
C LEU A 98 -6.81 11.42 3.40
N VAL A 99 -5.54 11.63 3.75
CA VAL A 99 -5.03 11.47 5.13
C VAL A 99 -5.74 12.42 6.09
N PRO A 100 -5.87 13.74 5.83
CA PRO A 100 -6.67 14.64 6.65
C PRO A 100 -8.13 14.20 6.77
N HIS A 101 -8.76 13.74 5.70
CA HIS A 101 -10.12 13.22 5.71
C HIS A 101 -10.28 12.01 6.64
N ILE A 102 -9.36 11.02 6.56
CA ILE A 102 -9.34 9.85 7.43
C ILE A 102 -9.18 10.26 8.91
N ARG A 103 -8.26 11.18 9.20
CA ARG A 103 -8.02 11.68 10.55
C ARG A 103 -9.21 12.43 11.12
N HIS A 104 -9.89 13.21 10.29
CA HIS A 104 -11.15 13.87 10.65
C HIS A 104 -12.26 12.85 10.96
N ASP A 105 -12.44 11.85 10.11
CA ASP A 105 -13.43 10.77 10.30
C ASP A 105 -13.12 9.89 11.52
N CYS A 106 -11.85 9.77 11.91
CA CYS A 106 -11.42 9.13 13.15
C CYS A 106 -11.49 10.05 14.37
N GLN A 107 -11.81 11.33 14.22
CA GLN A 107 -11.80 12.35 15.27
C GLN A 107 -10.47 12.41 16.03
N SER A 108 -9.36 12.21 15.32
CA SER A 108 -8.02 12.16 15.89
C SER A 108 -6.99 12.70 14.88
N PRO A 109 -6.58 13.98 15.00
CA PRO A 109 -5.75 14.65 14.01
C PRO A 109 -4.34 14.05 13.86
N GLU A 110 -3.86 13.36 14.88
CA GLU A 110 -2.51 12.76 14.89
C GLU A 110 -2.52 11.23 14.78
N ILE A 111 -3.70 10.61 14.60
CA ILE A 111 -3.76 9.14 14.54
C ILE A 111 -2.86 8.61 13.42
N PRO A 112 -1.95 7.67 13.74
CA PRO A 112 -1.15 7.02 12.71
C PRO A 112 -2.02 6.10 11.86
N ILE A 113 -1.73 6.08 10.57
CA ILE A 113 -2.46 5.26 9.59
C ILE A 113 -1.61 4.04 9.23
N GLY A 114 -2.21 2.85 9.19
CA GLY A 114 -1.61 1.69 8.53
C GLY A 114 -1.90 1.74 7.03
N ALA A 115 -1.03 1.15 6.23
CA ALA A 115 -1.26 0.95 4.81
C ALA A 115 -1.32 -0.54 4.47
N ALA A 116 -2.10 -0.93 3.47
CA ALA A 116 -2.11 -2.31 2.99
C ALA A 116 -2.42 -2.39 1.49
N GLY A 117 -1.94 -3.44 0.86
CA GLY A 117 -2.28 -3.74 -0.52
C GLY A 117 -1.69 -5.06 -0.98
N ALA A 118 -2.21 -5.56 -2.11
CA ALA A 118 -1.70 -6.74 -2.79
C ALA A 118 -1.23 -6.38 -4.20
N SER A 119 -0.24 -7.11 -4.73
CA SER A 119 0.30 -6.86 -6.06
C SER A 119 0.76 -5.40 -6.21
N LEU A 120 0.27 -4.66 -7.19
CA LEU A 120 0.61 -3.25 -7.36
C LEU A 120 0.14 -2.37 -6.18
N GLY A 121 -0.93 -2.77 -5.47
CA GLY A 121 -1.35 -2.13 -4.22
C GLY A 121 -0.31 -2.23 -3.11
N ALA A 122 0.47 -3.30 -3.07
CA ALA A 122 1.58 -3.46 -2.12
C ALA A 122 2.71 -2.45 -2.38
N PHE A 123 2.98 -2.13 -3.65
CA PHE A 123 3.88 -1.03 -4.01
C PHE A 123 3.39 0.30 -3.44
N TYR A 124 2.10 0.65 -3.67
CA TYR A 124 1.54 1.90 -3.12
C TYR A 124 1.69 1.94 -1.59
N ALA A 125 1.34 0.86 -0.90
CA ALA A 125 1.44 0.78 0.56
C ALA A 125 2.88 0.95 1.07
N ALA A 126 3.84 0.24 0.46
CA ALA A 126 5.26 0.35 0.82
C ALA A 126 5.82 1.74 0.52
N ASN A 127 5.56 2.27 -0.68
CA ASN A 127 6.08 3.57 -1.11
C ASN A 127 5.54 4.70 -0.24
N MET A 128 4.25 4.69 0.10
CA MET A 128 3.64 5.66 1.03
C MET A 128 4.28 5.60 2.42
N ALA A 129 4.48 4.39 2.97
CA ALA A 129 5.09 4.24 4.29
C ALA A 129 6.56 4.68 4.32
N LEU A 130 7.31 4.45 3.25
CA LEU A 130 8.72 4.83 3.15
C LEU A 130 8.92 6.34 2.90
N LYS A 131 8.04 6.98 2.10
CA LYS A 131 8.13 8.40 1.78
C LYS A 131 7.49 9.30 2.83
N HIS A 132 6.44 8.82 3.50
CA HIS A 132 5.65 9.58 4.48
C HIS A 132 5.54 8.85 5.83
N PRO A 133 6.70 8.54 6.47
CA PRO A 133 6.74 7.70 7.67
C PRO A 133 6.03 8.31 8.88
N GLU A 134 5.80 9.62 8.90
CA GLU A 134 5.04 10.31 9.95
C GLU A 134 3.53 10.07 9.83
N LEU A 135 3.06 9.76 8.61
CA LEU A 135 1.65 9.50 8.32
C LEU A 135 1.34 8.01 8.38
N PHE A 136 2.21 7.20 7.77
CA PHE A 136 2.03 5.75 7.62
C PHE A 136 3.06 4.99 8.46
N ARG A 137 2.63 4.55 9.66
CA ARG A 137 3.53 3.90 10.62
C ARG A 137 3.86 2.45 10.31
N TRP A 138 3.09 1.82 9.46
CA TRP A 138 3.31 0.44 9.06
C TRP A 138 2.59 0.13 7.75
N ALA A 139 3.10 -0.87 7.04
CA ALA A 139 2.44 -1.36 5.82
C ALA A 139 2.46 -2.89 5.75
N ILE A 140 1.34 -3.50 5.29
CA ILE A 140 1.26 -4.91 4.89
C ILE A 140 1.27 -4.95 3.35
N CYS A 141 2.30 -5.57 2.81
CA CYS A 141 2.60 -5.58 1.39
C CYS A 141 2.60 -7.03 0.90
N LEU A 142 1.53 -7.42 0.20
CA LEU A 142 1.30 -8.79 -0.24
C LEU A 142 1.69 -8.94 -1.71
N SER A 143 2.69 -9.75 -2.02
CA SER A 143 3.17 -10.05 -3.38
C SER A 143 3.42 -8.79 -4.22
N GLY A 144 4.21 -7.85 -3.68
CA GLY A 144 4.43 -6.53 -4.29
C GLY A 144 5.48 -6.52 -5.39
N ARG A 145 5.37 -5.52 -6.30
CA ARG A 145 6.42 -5.12 -7.23
C ARG A 145 7.00 -3.80 -6.76
N TYR A 146 8.33 -3.68 -6.68
CA TYR A 146 8.99 -2.52 -6.09
C TYR A 146 10.05 -1.89 -7.00
N ALA A 147 10.33 -2.51 -8.17
CA ALA A 147 11.17 -1.97 -9.25
C ALA A 147 10.29 -1.35 -10.33
N MET A 148 10.00 -0.06 -10.22
CA MET A 148 9.00 0.60 -11.07
C MET A 148 9.44 0.86 -12.51
N THR A 149 10.71 0.70 -12.85
CA THR A 149 11.24 0.84 -14.23
C THR A 149 10.60 -0.13 -15.22
N HIS A 150 10.10 -1.28 -14.76
CA HIS A 150 9.33 -2.20 -15.60
C HIS A 150 8.01 -1.61 -16.11
N PHE A 151 7.45 -0.67 -15.36
CA PHE A 151 6.18 -0.02 -15.71
C PHE A 151 6.36 1.27 -16.49
N THR A 152 7.61 1.78 -16.62
CA THR A 152 7.95 2.99 -17.38
C THR A 152 8.71 2.67 -18.67
N ASP A 153 8.77 1.39 -19.06
CA ASP A 153 9.46 0.92 -20.26
C ASP A 153 10.95 1.36 -20.31
N GLY A 154 11.57 1.36 -19.11
CA GLY A 154 12.96 1.80 -18.94
C GLY A 154 13.16 3.31 -18.80
N PHE A 155 12.13 4.13 -19.02
CA PHE A 155 12.22 5.56 -18.77
C PHE A 155 12.49 5.84 -17.28
N THR A 156 13.38 6.80 -17.03
CA THR A 156 13.70 7.25 -15.67
C THR A 156 13.95 8.76 -15.66
N ASP A 157 13.45 9.40 -14.63
CA ASP A 157 13.71 10.77 -14.23
C ASP A 157 13.71 10.87 -12.70
N SER A 158 13.77 12.05 -12.13
CA SER A 158 13.73 12.25 -10.67
C SER A 158 12.43 11.72 -10.06
N GLU A 159 11.29 11.88 -10.72
CA GLU A 159 9.99 11.42 -10.22
C GLU A 159 9.90 9.88 -10.23
N VAL A 160 10.34 9.22 -11.29
CA VAL A 160 10.44 7.76 -11.35
C VAL A 160 11.41 7.26 -10.28
N TYR A 161 12.59 7.89 -10.14
CA TYR A 161 13.59 7.51 -9.14
C TYR A 161 13.00 7.54 -7.72
N PHE A 162 12.37 8.64 -7.29
CA PHE A 162 11.79 8.79 -5.96
C PHE A 162 10.48 8.03 -5.76
N ASN A 163 9.94 7.38 -6.79
CA ASN A 163 8.81 6.45 -6.73
C ASN A 163 9.21 5.00 -7.04
N ASN A 164 10.49 4.69 -6.97
CA ASN A 164 11.03 3.35 -7.14
C ASN A 164 11.81 2.94 -5.88
N PRO A 165 11.18 2.24 -4.90
CA PRO A 165 11.82 1.89 -3.63
C PRO A 165 13.17 1.19 -3.78
N LEU A 166 13.33 0.32 -4.76
CA LEU A 166 14.60 -0.36 -5.01
C LEU A 166 15.69 0.54 -5.62
N ALA A 167 15.33 1.72 -6.15
CA ALA A 167 16.29 2.68 -6.66
C ALA A 167 16.72 3.70 -5.59
N TYR A 168 15.76 4.35 -4.91
CA TYR A 168 16.10 5.44 -3.99
C TYR A 168 16.52 4.98 -2.59
N LEU A 169 15.91 3.91 -2.07
CA LEU A 169 16.13 3.48 -0.68
C LEU A 169 17.59 3.07 -0.40
N PRO A 170 18.31 2.39 -1.30
CA PRO A 170 19.74 2.12 -1.11
C PRO A 170 20.60 3.37 -0.90
N ASN A 171 20.19 4.50 -1.50
CA ASN A 171 20.89 5.78 -1.43
C ASN A 171 20.34 6.72 -0.35
N LEU A 172 19.24 6.35 0.31
CA LEU A 172 18.66 7.16 1.38
C LEU A 172 19.59 7.21 2.59
N GLY A 173 19.84 8.41 3.09
CA GLY A 173 20.71 8.66 4.25
C GLY A 173 20.24 9.86 5.09
N GLY A 174 21.05 10.23 6.08
CA GLY A 174 20.81 11.39 6.94
C GLY A 174 19.45 11.34 7.63
N ASP A 175 18.87 12.53 7.86
CA ASP A 175 17.59 12.69 8.56
C ASP A 175 16.43 11.95 7.88
N GLY A 176 16.45 11.81 6.56
CA GLY A 176 15.45 11.07 5.82
C GLY A 176 15.41 9.60 6.23
N LEU A 177 16.57 8.94 6.30
CA LEU A 177 16.68 7.56 6.75
C LEU A 177 16.28 7.41 8.22
N GLU A 178 16.72 8.33 9.07
CA GLU A 178 16.38 8.28 10.51
C GLU A 178 14.87 8.44 10.77
N ARG A 179 14.17 9.25 9.96
CA ARG A 179 12.70 9.34 10.02
C ARG A 179 12.03 8.02 9.67
N VAL A 180 12.48 7.35 8.60
CA VAL A 180 11.96 6.03 8.21
C VAL A 180 12.24 5.00 9.30
N ARG A 181 13.46 4.92 9.83
CA ARG A 181 13.85 3.98 10.90
C ARG A 181 12.96 4.10 12.14
N ARG A 182 12.66 5.33 12.56
CA ARG A 182 11.87 5.59 13.78
C ARG A 182 10.38 5.35 13.60
N ASN A 183 9.88 5.52 12.40
CA ASN A 183 8.44 5.65 12.20
C ASN A 183 7.82 4.54 11.35
N THR A 184 8.58 3.73 10.63
CA THR A 184 8.03 2.77 9.68
C THR A 184 8.34 1.33 10.06
N HIS A 185 7.35 0.45 9.88
CA HIS A 185 7.53 -0.99 9.90
C HIS A 185 6.85 -1.60 8.66
N LEU A 186 7.59 -2.35 7.87
CA LEU A 186 7.07 -3.03 6.68
C LEU A 186 6.88 -4.52 6.95
N VAL A 187 5.72 -5.05 6.58
CA VAL A 187 5.46 -6.50 6.53
C VAL A 187 5.45 -6.90 5.06
N LEU A 188 6.51 -7.53 4.61
CA LEU A 188 6.76 -7.90 3.22
C LEU A 188 6.49 -9.39 3.04
N VAL A 189 5.40 -9.72 2.37
CA VAL A 189 4.89 -11.09 2.25
C VAL A 189 4.81 -11.48 0.77
N CYS A 190 5.28 -12.67 0.43
CA CYS A 190 5.17 -13.21 -0.93
C CYS A 190 5.07 -14.73 -0.90
N GLY A 191 4.38 -15.32 -1.89
CA GLY A 191 4.44 -16.74 -2.19
C GLY A 191 5.63 -17.10 -3.07
N GLN A 192 5.73 -18.38 -3.41
CA GLN A 192 6.71 -18.93 -4.36
C GLN A 192 6.02 -19.74 -5.47
N GLY A 193 4.70 -19.67 -5.53
CA GLY A 193 3.87 -20.39 -6.48
C GLY A 193 3.63 -19.62 -7.79
N ALA A 194 2.62 -20.04 -8.52
CA ALA A 194 2.29 -19.50 -9.84
C ALA A 194 2.08 -17.97 -9.81
N TYR A 195 2.66 -17.28 -10.79
CA TYR A 195 2.56 -15.81 -11.00
C TYR A 195 3.21 -14.96 -9.92
N GLU A 196 4.09 -15.53 -9.08
CA GLU A 196 4.87 -14.77 -8.09
C GLU A 196 6.25 -14.34 -8.64
N GLU A 197 6.61 -14.75 -9.86
CA GLU A 197 7.85 -14.37 -10.52
C GLU A 197 7.97 -12.82 -10.60
N GLY A 198 9.11 -12.30 -10.25
CA GLY A 198 9.35 -10.86 -10.11
C GLY A 198 8.83 -10.28 -8.79
N CYS A 199 7.72 -10.77 -8.24
CA CYS A 199 7.24 -10.32 -6.94
C CYS A 199 8.13 -10.85 -5.80
N ILE A 200 8.52 -12.12 -5.88
CA ILE A 200 9.38 -12.73 -4.85
C ILE A 200 10.78 -12.12 -4.85
N GLU A 201 11.40 -11.94 -6.02
CA GLU A 201 12.73 -11.34 -6.14
C GLU A 201 12.74 -9.91 -5.63
N GLU A 202 11.73 -9.12 -6.00
CA GLU A 202 11.64 -7.73 -5.57
C GLU A 202 11.24 -7.59 -4.09
N THR A 203 10.44 -8.52 -3.54
CA THR A 203 10.14 -8.60 -2.10
C THR A 203 11.41 -8.91 -1.30
N GLN A 204 12.22 -9.87 -1.76
CA GLN A 204 13.49 -10.21 -1.14
C GLN A 204 14.48 -9.04 -1.23
N ALA A 205 14.60 -8.42 -2.41
CA ALA A 205 15.47 -7.27 -2.62
C ALA A 205 15.11 -6.09 -1.70
N LEU A 206 13.83 -5.77 -1.57
CA LEU A 206 13.38 -4.70 -0.68
C LEU A 206 13.66 -5.03 0.79
N ALA A 207 13.43 -6.26 1.21
CA ALA A 207 13.76 -6.70 2.57
C ALA A 207 15.27 -6.62 2.85
N ASP A 208 16.11 -6.99 1.87
CA ASP A 208 17.57 -6.89 1.99
C ASP A 208 18.05 -5.44 2.11
N VAL A 209 17.44 -4.52 1.33
CA VAL A 209 17.71 -3.09 1.47
C VAL A 209 17.26 -2.57 2.84
N CYS A 210 16.05 -2.94 3.30
CA CYS A 210 15.57 -2.57 4.63
C CYS A 210 16.51 -3.05 5.72
N ARG A 211 16.99 -4.29 5.65
CA ARG A 211 17.97 -4.86 6.59
C ARG A 211 19.28 -4.06 6.57
N ALA A 212 19.84 -3.80 5.39
CA ALA A 212 21.09 -3.05 5.24
C ALA A 212 20.98 -1.61 5.76
N LYS A 213 19.79 -1.00 5.64
CA LYS A 213 19.49 0.36 6.11
C LYS A 213 18.98 0.41 7.55
N GLY A 214 18.82 -0.72 8.25
CA GLY A 214 18.30 -0.76 9.62
C GLY A 214 16.83 -0.29 9.72
N ILE A 215 16.05 -0.46 8.66
CA ILE A 215 14.61 -0.17 8.63
C ILE A 215 13.85 -1.38 9.17
N SER A 216 12.94 -1.15 10.11
CA SER A 216 12.14 -2.20 10.72
C SER A 216 11.24 -2.89 9.70
N HIS A 217 11.37 -4.21 9.58
CA HIS A 217 10.56 -5.00 8.66
C HIS A 217 10.45 -6.47 9.08
N ASP A 218 9.37 -7.11 8.68
CA ASP A 218 9.20 -8.57 8.63
C ASP A 218 9.28 -9.00 7.15
N ARG A 219 10.05 -10.05 6.85
CA ARG A 219 10.03 -10.75 5.57
C ARG A 219 9.43 -12.13 5.78
N ASP A 220 8.31 -12.42 5.10
CA ASP A 220 7.60 -13.69 5.23
C ASP A 220 7.36 -14.30 3.83
N ILE A 221 8.15 -15.30 3.49
CA ILE A 221 8.07 -16.00 2.20
C ILE A 221 7.38 -17.33 2.41
N TRP A 222 6.20 -17.49 1.81
CA TRP A 222 5.36 -18.69 1.89
C TRP A 222 5.76 -19.72 0.83
N GLY A 223 5.21 -20.92 0.92
CA GLY A 223 5.60 -22.09 0.13
C GLY A 223 5.37 -21.98 -1.38
N HIS A 224 5.85 -22.99 -2.11
CA HIS A 224 5.72 -23.07 -3.57
C HIS A 224 4.28 -23.36 -4.05
N ASP A 225 3.38 -23.70 -3.17
CA ASP A 225 1.94 -23.84 -3.41
C ASP A 225 1.19 -22.51 -3.30
N VAL A 226 1.85 -21.45 -2.85
CA VAL A 226 1.26 -20.12 -2.59
C VAL A 226 1.41 -19.24 -3.82
N ALA A 227 0.32 -19.10 -4.57
CA ALA A 227 0.26 -18.37 -5.83
C ALA A 227 -0.22 -16.92 -5.67
N HIS A 228 0.03 -16.10 -6.69
CA HIS A 228 -0.36 -14.67 -6.77
C HIS A 228 -1.88 -14.53 -6.94
N GLN A 229 -2.64 -14.77 -5.87
CA GLN A 229 -4.10 -14.78 -5.91
C GLN A 229 -4.77 -14.50 -4.56
N TRP A 230 -6.01 -14.04 -4.60
CA TRP A 230 -6.81 -13.59 -3.45
C TRP A 230 -6.97 -14.63 -2.34
N GLY A 231 -7.04 -15.93 -2.67
CA GLY A 231 -7.16 -16.98 -1.67
C GLY A 231 -6.00 -17.00 -0.69
N TRP A 232 -4.79 -16.76 -1.19
CA TRP A 232 -3.58 -16.69 -0.38
C TRP A 232 -3.42 -15.33 0.29
N TRP A 233 -3.66 -14.23 -0.40
CA TRP A 233 -3.59 -12.89 0.20
C TRP A 233 -4.55 -12.73 1.37
N LYS A 234 -5.73 -13.34 1.34
CA LYS A 234 -6.66 -13.38 2.49
C LYS A 234 -6.04 -14.07 3.70
N ARG A 235 -5.42 -15.24 3.52
CA ARG A 235 -4.75 -15.98 4.59
C ARG A 235 -3.56 -15.20 5.16
N GLN A 236 -2.75 -14.62 4.30
CA GLN A 236 -1.60 -13.80 4.66
C GLN A 236 -2.03 -12.54 5.43
N ALA A 237 -3.03 -11.82 4.94
CA ALA A 237 -3.58 -10.65 5.62
C ALA A 237 -4.13 -11.01 7.02
N GLN A 238 -4.90 -12.09 7.11
CA GLN A 238 -5.42 -12.59 8.40
C GLN A 238 -4.29 -12.92 9.37
N PHE A 239 -3.28 -13.65 8.93
CA PHE A 239 -2.14 -14.04 9.76
C PHE A 239 -1.39 -12.82 10.31
N HIS A 240 -1.03 -11.87 9.47
CA HIS A 240 -0.26 -10.70 9.89
C HIS A 240 -1.08 -9.70 10.71
N LEU A 241 -2.37 -9.52 10.40
CA LEU A 241 -3.25 -8.68 11.21
C LEU A 241 -3.53 -9.30 12.58
N THR A 242 -3.66 -10.64 12.68
CA THR A 242 -3.75 -11.33 13.97
C THR A 242 -2.54 -11.03 14.85
N ARG A 243 -1.34 -11.11 14.29
CA ARG A 243 -0.10 -10.83 15.02
C ARG A 243 -0.01 -9.37 15.48
N ARG A 244 -0.55 -8.45 14.68
CA ARG A 244 -0.49 -7.02 14.96
C ARG A 244 -1.59 -6.51 15.87
N LEU A 245 -2.83 -6.98 15.68
CA LEU A 245 -4.03 -6.48 16.36
C LEU A 245 -4.47 -7.41 17.50
N GLY A 246 -3.83 -8.55 17.65
CA GLY A 246 -4.24 -9.62 18.54
C GLY A 246 -5.33 -10.51 17.94
N ALA A 247 -5.53 -11.68 18.55
CA ALA A 247 -6.61 -12.58 18.17
C ALA A 247 -7.99 -11.94 18.43
N THR A 248 -8.95 -12.35 17.65
CA THR A 248 -10.36 -11.90 17.72
C THR A 248 -11.15 -12.73 18.70
#